data_81390470bd668a42c5fd2474fc7d6dca
#
_entry.id   81390470bd668a42c5fd2474fc7d6dca
#
_cell.length_a   1.000
_cell.length_b   1.000
_cell.length_c   1.000
_cell.angle_alpha   90.00
_cell.angle_beta   90.00
_cell.angle_gamma   90.00
#
_symmetry.space_group_name_H-M   'P 1'
#
loop_
_entity.id
_entity.type
_entity.pdbx_description
1 polymer ?
#
loop_
_entity_poly.entity_id
_entity_poly.type
_entity_poly.pdbx_seq_one_letter_code
_entity_poly.pdbx_strand_id
1 'polypeptide(L)'
;MRMAKRRRRRRQRQKMKFVVVGAALALTILIGVYVGISFFFHDHFFFRAKINGWRVGGMDLQAAEEKVGDGVEDYLLTVFDRDGEKHHVYGGDIECSYVPDGSVEKLLQKQNPIRWIGAIFSPRDSEVPITMNYKEELIAEAVQALDCFQEENITEPESARIEKGEDGYYVEPEKPGNRMIFENVLAKVKQAVSDGASSVQLTDEDYVSPEYTSKSEEIVGAMERIDRYQNAEINYEIKDYEETLGKEQIRDFIEVEGMEVSLNEDKITDYVQALASKYNTYADVRTFHTSSNDTVDIGGGDYGWIVDKPGEAEQLKADLEAGKSVSREPVYSQRAYVEGKDDIGKTYVEIDYTKQHMWFYKDGELVVESDVVTGNINRNNGSPDGVFKIVYKDSPAVLKGEDYESNVQYFMPFAYNVGIHDASWRGDKFGGEIYKSNGSHGCINAPLDVATKIYENIEVGTPVVAYYREKVELTAENAKISNAFSYVDKEKEKKEQQ
;
A
#
# COMPACT_ATOMS: atom_id res chain seq x y z
N MET A 1 -34.26 81.43 -92.92
CA MET A 1 -34.12 80.50 -91.80
C MET A 1 -33.64 79.07 -92.20
N ARG A 2 -33.92 78.59 -93.41
CA ARG A 2 -33.54 77.14 -93.81
C ARG A 2 -32.03 76.93 -94.06
N MET A 3 -31.26 77.94 -94.44
CA MET A 3 -29.80 77.81 -94.74
C MET A 3 -28.92 77.73 -93.46
N ALA A 4 -29.27 78.44 -92.40
CA ALA A 4 -28.53 78.38 -91.08
C ALA A 4 -28.66 77.04 -90.41
N LYS A 5 -29.83 76.38 -90.49
CA LYS A 5 -30.09 74.99 -89.96
C LYS A 5 -29.27 73.91 -90.67
N ARG A 6 -29.02 74.08 -92.01
CA ARG A 6 -28.20 73.14 -92.80
C ARG A 6 -26.73 73.25 -92.48
N ARG A 7 -26.15 74.53 -92.24
CA ARG A 7 -24.77 74.73 -91.85
C ARG A 7 -24.53 74.17 -90.41
N ARG A 8 -25.48 74.34 -89.47
CA ARG A 8 -25.37 73.81 -88.11
C ARG A 8 -25.39 72.24 -88.06
N ARG A 9 -26.21 71.62 -88.87
CA ARG A 9 -26.26 70.14 -89.03
C ARG A 9 -25.01 69.59 -89.74
N ARG A 10 -24.38 70.36 -90.72
CA ARG A 10 -23.12 69.92 -91.33
C ARG A 10 -21.95 70.02 -90.33
N ARG A 11 -21.88 71.12 -89.58
CA ARG A 11 -20.83 71.25 -88.49
C ARG A 11 -21.02 70.20 -87.37
N GLN A 12 -22.26 69.91 -87.01
CA GLN A 12 -22.53 68.85 -86.07
C GLN A 12 -22.10 67.48 -86.57
N ARG A 13 -22.43 67.22 -87.90
CA ARG A 13 -21.97 65.95 -88.50
C ARG A 13 -20.48 65.85 -88.67
N GLN A 14 -19.76 66.94 -88.92
CA GLN A 14 -18.33 66.92 -88.97
C GLN A 14 -17.71 66.74 -87.57
N LYS A 15 -18.23 67.44 -86.55
CA LYS A 15 -17.81 67.21 -85.16
C LYS A 15 -18.07 65.80 -84.70
N MET A 16 -19.24 65.25 -85.10
CA MET A 16 -19.58 63.87 -84.80
C MET A 16 -18.67 62.85 -85.50
N LYS A 17 -18.27 63.16 -86.81
CA LYS A 17 -17.27 62.31 -87.48
C LYS A 17 -15.90 62.32 -86.78
N PHE A 18 -15.42 63.53 -86.32
CA PHE A 18 -14.18 63.63 -85.60
C PHE A 18 -14.24 62.98 -84.25
N VAL A 19 -15.37 63.06 -83.57
CA VAL A 19 -15.58 62.33 -82.29
C VAL A 19 -15.62 60.80 -82.54
N VAL A 20 -16.31 60.33 -83.58
CA VAL A 20 -16.34 58.90 -83.92
C VAL A 20 -14.98 58.39 -84.39
N VAL A 21 -14.22 59.17 -85.15
CA VAL A 21 -12.89 58.76 -85.60
C VAL A 21 -11.92 58.76 -84.37
N GLY A 22 -11.99 59.82 -83.52
CA GLY A 22 -11.25 59.81 -82.28
C GLY A 22 -11.56 58.68 -81.31
N ALA A 23 -12.85 58.35 -81.15
CA ALA A 23 -13.29 57.23 -80.39
C ALA A 23 -12.83 55.87 -81.01
N ALA A 24 -12.89 55.76 -82.36
CA ALA A 24 -12.39 54.52 -83.00
C ALA A 24 -10.84 54.39 -82.81
N LEU A 25 -10.10 55.51 -82.93
CA LEU A 25 -8.65 55.50 -82.76
C LEU A 25 -8.30 55.13 -81.25
N ALA A 26 -9.00 55.75 -80.32
CA ALA A 26 -8.83 55.46 -78.90
C ALA A 26 -9.15 53.94 -78.57
N LEU A 27 -10.23 53.41 -79.17
CA LEU A 27 -10.59 52.02 -79.04
C LEU A 27 -9.51 51.09 -79.62
N THR A 28 -8.98 51.48 -80.86
CA THR A 28 -7.92 50.68 -81.50
C THR A 28 -6.63 50.67 -80.58
N ILE A 29 -6.29 51.85 -80.01
CA ILE A 29 -5.15 51.95 -79.07
C ILE A 29 -5.43 51.07 -77.81
N LEU A 30 -6.62 51.16 -77.24
CA LEU A 30 -7.04 50.33 -76.11
C LEU A 30 -6.97 48.85 -76.43
N ILE A 31 -7.43 48.44 -77.58
CA ILE A 31 -7.35 47.05 -78.06
C ILE A 31 -5.88 46.63 -78.22
N GLY A 32 -5.04 47.55 -78.81
CA GLY A 32 -3.63 47.30 -79.00
C GLY A 32 -2.87 47.10 -77.62
N VAL A 33 -3.19 47.97 -76.67
CA VAL A 33 -2.66 47.86 -75.32
C VAL A 33 -3.14 46.57 -74.65
N TYR A 34 -4.44 46.25 -74.76
CA TYR A 34 -5.01 45.04 -74.22
C TYR A 34 -4.32 43.77 -74.76
N VAL A 35 -4.17 43.69 -76.08
CA VAL A 35 -3.50 42.58 -76.75
C VAL A 35 -2.02 42.51 -76.37
N GLY A 36 -1.33 43.69 -76.33
CA GLY A 36 0.05 43.74 -75.92
C GLY A 36 0.29 43.26 -74.51
N ILE A 37 -0.57 43.67 -73.56
CA ILE A 37 -0.53 43.17 -72.18
C ILE A 37 -0.92 41.70 -72.12
N SER A 38 -1.90 41.26 -72.93
CA SER A 38 -2.23 39.84 -73.03
C SER A 38 -1.08 39.00 -73.56
N PHE A 39 -0.28 39.54 -74.47
CA PHE A 39 0.91 38.84 -74.98
C PHE A 39 2.04 38.81 -73.91
N PHE A 40 2.18 39.84 -73.09
CA PHE A 40 3.09 39.85 -71.94
C PHE A 40 2.73 38.74 -70.94
N PHE A 41 1.44 38.53 -70.65
CA PHE A 41 0.99 37.48 -69.74
C PHE A 41 0.97 36.10 -70.34
N HIS A 42 1.47 35.88 -71.52
CA HIS A 42 1.68 34.57 -72.10
C HIS A 42 2.78 33.78 -71.39
N ASP A 43 3.81 34.51 -70.96
CA ASP A 43 5.00 33.97 -70.30
C ASP A 43 5.29 34.62 -68.91
N HIS A 44 4.39 35.49 -68.40
CA HIS A 44 4.47 36.12 -67.09
C HIS A 44 3.18 35.85 -66.27
N PHE A 45 3.34 35.74 -64.96
CA PHE A 45 2.24 35.66 -64.03
C PHE A 45 1.44 36.96 -63.92
N PHE A 46 0.13 36.86 -63.69
CA PHE A 46 -0.74 38.04 -63.53
C PHE A 46 -0.26 38.95 -62.38
N PHE A 47 -0.45 40.27 -62.51
CA PHE A 47 0.09 41.27 -61.60
C PHE A 47 -0.09 41.09 -60.12
N ARG A 48 -1.02 40.32 -59.65
CA ARG A 48 -1.30 40.09 -58.25
C ARG A 48 -1.28 38.58 -57.88
N ALA A 49 -0.69 37.81 -58.76
CA ALA A 49 -0.56 36.39 -58.51
C ALA A 49 0.37 36.12 -57.34
N LYS A 50 0.01 35.10 -56.56
CA LYS A 50 0.82 34.51 -55.51
C LYS A 50 0.90 33.01 -55.72
N ILE A 51 1.98 32.41 -55.25
CA ILE A 51 2.21 31.00 -55.12
C ILE A 51 2.60 30.73 -53.66
N ASN A 52 1.79 29.93 -52.94
CA ASN A 52 1.99 29.61 -51.51
C ASN A 52 2.28 30.86 -50.64
N GLY A 53 1.55 31.98 -50.92
CA GLY A 53 1.68 33.24 -50.25
C GLY A 53 2.75 34.18 -50.84
N TRP A 54 3.74 33.69 -51.58
CA TRP A 54 4.78 34.51 -52.21
C TRP A 54 4.27 35.25 -53.44
N ARG A 55 4.64 36.55 -53.56
CA ARG A 55 4.20 37.38 -54.69
C ARG A 55 5.05 37.12 -55.94
N VAL A 56 4.45 36.54 -56.94
CA VAL A 56 5.07 36.27 -58.26
C VAL A 56 4.49 37.10 -59.40
N GLY A 57 3.62 38.04 -59.08
CA GLY A 57 2.92 38.85 -60.09
C GLY A 57 3.86 39.68 -60.96
N GLY A 58 3.75 39.51 -62.31
CA GLY A 58 4.59 40.15 -63.31
C GLY A 58 5.96 39.50 -63.54
N MET A 59 6.23 38.36 -62.85
CA MET A 59 7.44 37.58 -63.03
C MET A 59 7.23 36.55 -64.18
N ASP A 60 8.27 36.26 -64.91
CA ASP A 60 8.36 35.10 -65.78
C ASP A 60 8.54 33.82 -64.99
N LEU A 61 8.61 32.67 -65.65
CA LEU A 61 8.77 31.39 -64.98
C LEU A 61 10.03 31.30 -64.14
N GLN A 62 11.16 31.73 -64.68
CA GLN A 62 12.44 31.67 -64.00
C GLN A 62 12.46 32.54 -62.75
N ALA A 63 12.01 33.80 -62.84
CA ALA A 63 11.95 34.68 -61.69
C ALA A 63 10.94 34.22 -60.65
N ALA A 64 9.82 33.56 -61.06
CA ALA A 64 8.88 33.03 -60.15
C ALA A 64 9.42 31.79 -59.41
N GLU A 65 10.12 30.90 -60.11
CA GLU A 65 10.81 29.72 -59.48
C GLU A 65 11.93 30.20 -58.55
N GLU A 66 12.72 31.21 -58.91
CA GLU A 66 13.71 31.82 -58.02
C GLU A 66 13.05 32.40 -56.75
N LYS A 67 11.93 33.11 -56.91
CA LYS A 67 11.20 33.65 -55.74
C LYS A 67 10.60 32.57 -54.83
N VAL A 68 10.15 31.46 -55.41
CA VAL A 68 9.72 30.29 -54.64
C VAL A 68 10.92 29.63 -53.95
N GLY A 69 12.07 29.57 -54.63
CA GLY A 69 13.36 29.09 -54.08
C GLY A 69 13.78 29.85 -52.86
N ASP A 70 13.81 31.22 -52.96
CA ASP A 70 14.12 32.08 -51.79
C ASP A 70 13.21 31.73 -50.61
N GLY A 71 11.91 31.50 -50.87
CA GLY A 71 10.96 31.15 -49.81
C GLY A 71 11.18 29.76 -49.21
N VAL A 72 11.82 28.83 -49.93
CA VAL A 72 12.21 27.50 -49.45
C VAL A 72 13.46 27.58 -48.57
N GLU A 73 14.42 28.46 -48.91
CA GLU A 73 15.58 28.74 -48.05
C GLU A 73 15.16 29.35 -46.71
N ASP A 74 14.10 30.17 -46.70
CA ASP A 74 13.48 30.74 -45.50
C ASP A 74 12.52 29.76 -44.76
N TYR A 75 12.51 28.47 -45.14
CA TYR A 75 11.62 27.47 -44.51
C TYR A 75 11.86 27.44 -43.01
N LEU A 76 10.76 27.43 -42.26
CA LEU A 76 10.75 27.33 -40.80
C LEU A 76 9.73 26.29 -40.38
N LEU A 77 10.20 25.19 -39.75
CA LEU A 77 9.35 24.24 -39.05
C LEU A 77 9.29 24.60 -37.58
N THR A 78 8.10 24.85 -37.07
CA THR A 78 7.86 25.05 -35.66
C THR A 78 7.45 23.71 -35.01
N VAL A 79 8.27 23.21 -34.11
CA VAL A 79 7.97 22.03 -33.28
C VAL A 79 7.32 22.54 -31.99
N PHE A 80 6.06 22.20 -31.78
CA PHE A 80 5.37 22.48 -30.53
C PHE A 80 5.55 21.29 -29.59
N ASP A 81 6.05 21.55 -28.40
CA ASP A 81 6.08 20.57 -27.36
C ASP A 81 4.68 20.32 -26.75
N ARG A 82 4.56 19.40 -25.79
CA ARG A 82 3.23 19.11 -25.19
C ARG A 82 2.71 20.27 -24.34
N ASP A 83 3.58 21.13 -23.83
CA ASP A 83 3.23 22.30 -23.01
C ASP A 83 2.94 23.55 -23.89
N GLY A 84 3.14 23.42 -25.21
CA GLY A 84 2.90 24.46 -26.21
C GLY A 84 4.09 25.39 -26.40
N GLU A 85 5.26 25.09 -25.86
CA GLU A 85 6.50 25.79 -26.16
C GLU A 85 6.93 25.50 -27.60
N LYS A 86 7.72 26.43 -28.14
CA LYS A 86 8.08 26.43 -29.55
C LYS A 86 9.58 26.24 -29.73
N HIS A 87 9.92 25.22 -30.49
CA HIS A 87 11.26 24.97 -30.95
C HIS A 87 11.29 25.11 -32.47
N HIS A 88 12.40 25.55 -33.04
CA HIS A 88 12.49 25.93 -34.45
C HIS A 88 13.59 25.12 -35.14
N VAL A 89 13.22 24.51 -36.26
CA VAL A 89 14.17 23.95 -37.24
C VAL A 89 14.14 24.83 -38.46
N TYR A 90 15.28 25.45 -38.77
CA TYR A 90 15.41 26.38 -39.91
C TYR A 90 15.82 25.63 -41.17
N GLY A 91 15.28 26.03 -42.33
CA GLY A 91 15.62 25.46 -43.62
C GLY A 91 17.12 25.57 -43.94
N GLY A 92 17.76 26.66 -43.51
CA GLY A 92 19.21 26.84 -43.65
C GLY A 92 20.04 25.81 -42.90
N ASP A 93 19.58 25.36 -41.72
CA ASP A 93 20.30 24.36 -40.90
C ASP A 93 20.30 22.96 -41.52
N ILE A 94 19.34 22.68 -42.39
CA ILE A 94 19.18 21.39 -43.09
C ILE A 94 19.49 21.49 -44.59
N GLU A 95 20.06 22.62 -45.04
CA GLU A 95 20.41 22.94 -46.43
C GLU A 95 19.19 22.73 -47.38
N CYS A 96 18.02 23.27 -46.97
CA CYS A 96 16.85 23.26 -47.84
C CYS A 96 17.08 24.03 -49.13
N SER A 97 16.68 23.43 -50.25
CA SER A 97 16.70 24.08 -51.57
C SER A 97 15.49 23.67 -52.39
N TYR A 98 15.00 24.58 -53.21
CA TYR A 98 13.87 24.31 -54.10
C TYR A 98 14.27 23.41 -55.26
N VAL A 99 13.44 22.40 -55.57
CA VAL A 99 13.58 21.58 -56.76
C VAL A 99 12.45 21.92 -57.74
N PRO A 100 12.81 22.51 -58.90
CA PRO A 100 11.83 22.75 -59.96
C PRO A 100 11.23 21.42 -60.50
N ASP A 101 9.99 21.12 -60.10
CA ASP A 101 9.28 19.91 -60.51
C ASP A 101 8.26 20.14 -61.62
N GLY A 102 8.25 21.35 -62.16
CA GLY A 102 7.32 21.82 -63.20
C GLY A 102 5.92 22.20 -62.67
N SER A 103 5.74 22.22 -61.33
CA SER A 103 4.43 22.61 -60.75
C SER A 103 4.15 24.10 -60.97
N VAL A 104 5.16 24.97 -60.83
CA VAL A 104 5.09 26.40 -61.12
C VAL A 104 4.85 26.66 -62.61
N GLU A 105 5.53 25.91 -63.51
CA GLU A 105 5.33 25.99 -64.95
C GLU A 105 3.88 25.61 -65.34
N LYS A 106 3.35 24.54 -64.78
CA LYS A 106 1.95 24.11 -65.01
C LYS A 106 0.94 25.18 -64.58
N LEU A 107 1.21 25.93 -63.52
CA LEU A 107 0.36 27.08 -63.14
C LEU A 107 0.37 28.19 -64.20
N LEU A 108 1.56 28.55 -64.70
CA LEU A 108 1.69 29.55 -65.75
C LEU A 108 0.98 29.08 -67.02
N GLN A 109 1.14 27.83 -67.45
CA GLN A 109 0.48 27.25 -68.61
C GLN A 109 -1.05 27.19 -68.50
N LYS A 110 -1.58 27.02 -67.30
CA LYS A 110 -3.05 27.05 -67.04
C LYS A 110 -3.62 28.46 -67.04
N GLN A 111 -2.77 29.51 -67.01
CA GLN A 111 -3.19 30.88 -67.05
C GLN A 111 -3.71 31.25 -68.44
N ASN A 112 -4.93 31.80 -68.54
CA ASN A 112 -5.43 32.32 -69.79
C ASN A 112 -5.05 33.79 -69.94
N PRO A 113 -4.06 34.16 -70.78
CA PRO A 113 -3.52 35.51 -70.90
C PRO A 113 -4.54 36.60 -71.17
N ILE A 114 -5.62 36.26 -71.90
CA ILE A 114 -6.69 37.21 -72.25
C ILE A 114 -7.47 37.66 -71.00
N ARG A 115 -7.48 36.91 -69.89
CA ARG A 115 -8.27 37.21 -68.69
C ARG A 115 -7.53 38.11 -67.65
N TRP A 116 -6.40 38.75 -68.04
CA TRP A 116 -5.55 39.49 -67.12
C TRP A 116 -6.26 40.63 -66.37
N ILE A 117 -7.23 41.34 -67.04
CA ILE A 117 -8.02 42.40 -66.40
C ILE A 117 -8.79 41.85 -65.19
N GLY A 118 -9.36 40.68 -65.30
CA GLY A 118 -10.09 40.01 -64.20
C GLY A 118 -9.23 39.71 -63.03
N ALA A 119 -7.96 39.36 -63.27
CA ALA A 119 -7.00 39.05 -62.20
C ALA A 119 -6.58 40.28 -61.39
N ILE A 120 -6.70 41.51 -61.92
CA ILE A 120 -6.44 42.74 -61.14
C ILE A 120 -7.46 42.87 -60.01
N PHE A 121 -8.72 42.47 -60.23
CA PHE A 121 -9.81 42.61 -59.26
C PHE A 121 -10.00 41.36 -58.38
N SER A 122 -9.49 40.21 -58.78
CA SER A 122 -9.56 38.93 -58.07
C SER A 122 -8.17 38.29 -58.04
N PRO A 123 -7.29 38.74 -57.15
CA PRO A 123 -5.95 38.14 -56.99
C PRO A 123 -6.11 36.67 -56.56
N ARG A 124 -5.27 35.81 -57.13
CA ARG A 124 -5.24 34.39 -56.81
C ARG A 124 -3.97 34.06 -56.04
N ASP A 125 -4.13 33.37 -54.94
CA ASP A 125 -3.04 32.62 -54.28
C ASP A 125 -3.22 31.18 -54.74
N SER A 126 -2.21 30.60 -55.34
CA SER A 126 -2.25 29.21 -55.82
C SER A 126 -1.38 28.36 -54.97
N GLU A 127 -1.98 27.37 -54.32
CA GLU A 127 -1.21 26.37 -53.56
C GLU A 127 -0.69 25.33 -54.56
N VAL A 128 0.63 25.09 -54.48
CA VAL A 128 1.32 24.03 -55.21
C VAL A 128 2.15 23.24 -54.22
N PRO A 129 2.22 21.91 -54.38
CA PRO A 129 3.25 21.15 -53.65
C PRO A 129 4.61 21.64 -54.05
N ILE A 130 5.45 21.94 -53.06
CA ILE A 130 6.83 22.36 -53.25
C ILE A 130 7.69 21.12 -52.98
N THR A 131 8.45 20.70 -53.99
CA THR A 131 9.50 19.70 -53.82
C THR A 131 10.75 20.37 -53.28
N MET A 132 11.14 20.00 -52.10
CA MET A 132 12.37 20.50 -51.44
C MET A 132 13.42 19.37 -51.47
N ASN A 133 14.65 19.78 -51.74
CA ASN A 133 15.82 18.95 -51.45
C ASN A 133 16.42 19.43 -50.12
N TYR A 134 16.82 18.50 -49.28
CA TYR A 134 17.46 18.76 -47.98
C TYR A 134 18.41 17.61 -47.64
N LYS A 135 19.31 17.84 -46.71
CA LYS A 135 20.22 16.82 -46.22
C LYS A 135 19.66 16.14 -44.99
N GLU A 136 19.27 14.86 -45.14
CA GLU A 136 18.63 14.13 -44.07
C GLU A 136 19.48 13.99 -42.79
N GLU A 137 20.82 13.91 -42.96
CA GLU A 137 21.76 13.84 -41.86
C GLU A 137 21.74 15.11 -40.98
N LEU A 138 21.56 16.29 -41.64
CA LEU A 138 21.49 17.57 -40.93
C LEU A 138 20.21 17.75 -40.13
N ILE A 139 19.11 17.04 -40.45
CA ILE A 139 17.90 17.12 -39.64
C ILE A 139 18.16 16.56 -38.24
N ALA A 140 18.93 15.47 -38.14
CA ALA A 140 19.28 14.90 -36.84
C ALA A 140 20.13 15.89 -36.00
N GLU A 141 21.09 16.57 -36.64
CA GLU A 141 21.92 17.57 -35.98
C GLU A 141 21.07 18.77 -35.53
N ALA A 142 20.17 19.26 -36.40
CA ALA A 142 19.30 20.39 -36.09
C ALA A 142 18.31 20.04 -34.93
N VAL A 143 17.76 18.85 -34.92
CA VAL A 143 16.90 18.38 -33.80
C VAL A 143 17.71 18.26 -32.51
N GLN A 144 18.92 17.70 -32.55
CA GLN A 144 19.77 17.55 -31.37
C GLN A 144 20.22 18.90 -30.81
N ALA A 145 20.29 19.94 -31.66
CA ALA A 145 20.66 21.29 -31.26
C ALA A 145 19.52 22.10 -30.61
N LEU A 146 18.29 21.58 -30.64
CA LEU A 146 17.16 22.27 -29.99
C LEU A 146 17.38 22.36 -28.47
N ASP A 147 16.94 23.46 -27.88
CA ASP A 147 17.09 23.75 -26.45
C ASP A 147 16.48 22.62 -25.56
N CYS A 148 15.39 22.01 -26.02
CA CYS A 148 14.73 20.91 -25.32
C CYS A 148 15.56 19.62 -25.22
N PHE A 149 16.62 19.47 -25.99
CA PHE A 149 17.58 18.36 -25.93
C PHE A 149 18.87 18.70 -25.19
N GLN A 150 19.01 19.90 -24.67
CA GLN A 150 20.17 20.27 -23.86
C GLN A 150 19.98 19.77 -22.42
N GLU A 151 20.99 19.10 -21.89
CA GLU A 151 20.91 18.44 -20.56
C GLU A 151 20.50 19.40 -19.42
N GLU A 152 20.91 20.66 -19.48
CA GLU A 152 20.53 21.67 -18.49
C GLU A 152 19.03 22.01 -18.48
N ASN A 153 18.32 21.72 -19.56
CA ASN A 153 16.88 21.97 -19.70
C ASN A 153 16.03 20.74 -19.48
N ILE A 154 16.67 19.57 -19.27
CA ILE A 154 15.97 18.30 -19.11
C ILE A 154 15.66 18.05 -17.64
N THR A 155 14.40 17.74 -17.39
CA THR A 155 13.94 17.19 -16.11
C THR A 155 13.51 15.75 -16.34
N GLU A 156 14.13 14.83 -15.59
CA GLU A 156 13.77 13.41 -15.67
C GLU A 156 12.35 13.16 -15.13
N PRO A 157 11.65 12.19 -15.69
CA PRO A 157 10.39 11.75 -15.10
C PRO A 157 10.65 11.07 -13.74
N GLU A 158 9.82 11.38 -12.74
CA GLU A 158 9.81 10.71 -11.45
C GLU A 158 8.57 9.83 -11.35
N SER A 159 8.75 8.56 -10.98
CA SER A 159 7.64 7.63 -10.77
C SER A 159 6.81 7.99 -9.54
N ALA A 160 5.52 7.67 -9.58
CA ALA A 160 4.69 7.69 -8.38
C ALA A 160 5.25 6.72 -7.33
N ARG A 161 5.11 7.05 -6.07
CA ARG A 161 5.57 6.24 -4.95
C ARG A 161 4.63 6.32 -3.78
N ILE A 162 4.71 5.32 -2.89
CA ILE A 162 3.92 5.28 -1.67
C ILE A 162 4.76 5.85 -0.54
N GLU A 163 4.22 6.85 0.15
CA GLU A 163 4.86 7.54 1.26
C GLU A 163 4.05 7.38 2.54
N LYS A 164 4.75 7.34 3.69
CA LYS A 164 4.12 7.31 5.02
C LYS A 164 4.04 8.72 5.57
N GLY A 165 2.81 9.24 5.75
CA GLY A 165 2.52 10.51 6.41
C GLY A 165 2.02 10.35 7.84
N GLU A 166 1.63 11.45 8.48
CA GLU A 166 1.07 11.46 9.83
C GLU A 166 -0.26 10.70 9.93
N ASP A 167 -1.12 10.84 8.92
CA ASP A 167 -2.45 10.21 8.87
C ASP A 167 -2.46 8.81 8.25
N GLY A 168 -1.31 8.30 7.81
CA GLY A 168 -1.16 7.00 7.16
C GLY A 168 -0.39 7.07 5.85
N TYR A 169 -0.59 6.09 5.00
CA TYR A 169 0.08 6.01 3.70
C TYR A 169 -0.70 6.77 2.64
N TYR A 170 0.02 7.40 1.72
CA TYR A 170 -0.54 8.10 0.56
C TYR A 170 0.34 7.90 -0.67
N VAL A 171 -0.23 8.16 -1.84
CA VAL A 171 0.52 8.14 -3.09
C VAL A 171 1.07 9.53 -3.36
N GLU A 172 2.39 9.66 -3.39
CA GLU A 172 3.04 10.83 -4.01
C GLU A 172 2.97 10.63 -5.52
N PRO A 173 2.28 11.54 -6.26
CA PRO A 173 2.04 11.35 -7.68
C PRO A 173 3.32 11.45 -8.50
N GLU A 174 3.29 10.83 -9.67
CA GLU A 174 4.34 10.91 -10.66
C GLU A 174 4.57 12.35 -11.16
N LYS A 175 5.82 12.66 -11.51
CA LYS A 175 6.17 13.86 -12.25
C LYS A 175 6.59 13.44 -13.66
N PRO A 176 5.89 13.92 -14.69
CA PRO A 176 6.15 13.44 -16.06
C PRO A 176 7.51 13.86 -16.61
N GLY A 177 8.19 14.85 -16.00
CA GLY A 177 9.42 15.39 -16.54
C GLY A 177 9.21 16.02 -17.92
N ASN A 178 10.29 16.30 -18.66
CA ASN A 178 10.25 16.82 -20.03
C ASN A 178 11.26 16.14 -20.97
N ARG A 179 11.87 15.05 -20.57
CA ARG A 179 12.81 14.30 -21.41
C ARG A 179 12.09 13.73 -22.63
N MET A 180 12.45 14.21 -23.81
CA MET A 180 11.92 13.73 -25.09
C MET A 180 12.67 12.49 -25.57
N ILE A 181 11.96 11.63 -26.32
CA ILE A 181 12.53 10.47 -27.00
C ILE A 181 13.04 10.97 -28.36
N PHE A 182 14.35 11.13 -28.50
CA PHE A 182 14.98 11.71 -29.68
C PHE A 182 14.49 11.07 -31.00
N GLU A 183 14.43 9.75 -31.07
CA GLU A 183 14.03 9.03 -32.28
C GLU A 183 12.58 9.37 -32.69
N ASN A 184 11.67 9.51 -31.73
CA ASN A 184 10.28 9.86 -32.04
C ASN A 184 10.17 11.29 -32.58
N VAL A 185 10.84 12.24 -31.91
CA VAL A 185 10.87 13.65 -32.36
C VAL A 185 11.52 13.76 -33.73
N LEU A 186 12.66 13.09 -33.92
CA LEU A 186 13.36 13.07 -35.21
C LEU A 186 12.47 12.51 -36.34
N ALA A 187 11.76 11.42 -36.09
CA ALA A 187 10.86 10.82 -37.07
C ALA A 187 9.74 11.78 -37.46
N LYS A 188 9.12 12.47 -36.46
CA LYS A 188 8.07 13.46 -36.70
C LYS A 188 8.59 14.69 -37.46
N VAL A 189 9.77 15.17 -37.10
CA VAL A 189 10.42 16.30 -37.78
C VAL A 189 10.76 15.93 -39.22
N LYS A 190 11.35 14.76 -39.48
CA LYS A 190 11.64 14.26 -40.84
C LYS A 190 10.38 14.20 -41.69
N GLN A 191 9.30 13.65 -41.14
CA GLN A 191 8.02 13.58 -41.84
C GLN A 191 7.47 14.97 -42.14
N ALA A 192 7.49 15.88 -41.15
CA ALA A 192 7.00 17.25 -41.32
C ALA A 192 7.79 18.02 -42.38
N VAL A 193 9.13 17.88 -42.40
CA VAL A 193 10.00 18.49 -43.44
C VAL A 193 9.69 17.89 -44.82
N SER A 194 9.52 16.57 -44.91
CA SER A 194 9.18 15.89 -46.16
C SER A 194 7.83 16.34 -46.72
N ASP A 195 6.88 16.63 -45.86
CA ASP A 195 5.53 17.08 -46.21
C ASP A 195 5.50 18.63 -46.49
N GLY A 196 6.57 19.32 -46.25
CA GLY A 196 6.65 20.81 -46.34
C GLY A 196 5.75 21.49 -45.28
N ALA A 197 5.50 20.83 -44.15
CA ALA A 197 4.65 21.35 -43.09
C ALA A 197 5.35 22.54 -42.37
N SER A 198 4.59 23.54 -41.92
CA SER A 198 5.08 24.67 -41.14
C SER A 198 5.12 24.41 -39.63
N SER A 199 4.51 23.33 -39.18
CA SER A 199 4.48 22.96 -37.76
C SER A 199 4.27 21.49 -37.54
N VAL A 200 4.73 20.99 -36.41
CA VAL A 200 4.47 19.65 -35.88
C VAL A 200 4.19 19.73 -34.38
N GLN A 201 3.25 18.95 -33.89
CA GLN A 201 2.89 18.86 -32.48
C GLN A 201 3.42 17.57 -31.89
N LEU A 202 4.18 17.69 -30.79
CA LEU A 202 4.57 16.56 -29.97
C LEU A 202 3.47 16.19 -28.97
N THR A 203 3.40 14.90 -28.65
CA THR A 203 2.42 14.30 -27.75
C THR A 203 3.14 13.56 -26.64
N ASP A 204 2.42 13.04 -25.62
CA ASP A 204 3.02 12.29 -24.53
C ASP A 204 3.82 11.08 -25.00
N GLU A 205 3.50 10.50 -26.16
CA GLU A 205 4.25 9.38 -26.76
C GLU A 205 5.69 9.76 -27.18
N ASP A 206 5.96 11.05 -27.33
CA ASP A 206 7.27 11.57 -27.70
C ASP A 206 8.21 11.80 -26.49
N TYR A 207 7.70 11.50 -25.28
CA TYR A 207 8.43 11.69 -24.02
C TYR A 207 8.67 10.39 -23.30
N VAL A 208 9.75 10.38 -22.51
CA VAL A 208 10.00 9.28 -21.58
C VAL A 208 8.94 9.32 -20.48
N SER A 209 8.21 8.24 -20.33
CA SER A 209 7.19 8.12 -19.29
C SER A 209 7.80 7.66 -17.97
N PRO A 210 7.25 8.07 -16.83
CA PRO A 210 7.56 7.45 -15.54
C PRO A 210 7.29 5.95 -15.57
N GLU A 211 8.07 5.17 -14.85
CA GLU A 211 7.88 3.71 -14.76
C GLU A 211 6.53 3.37 -14.12
N TYR A 212 6.17 4.11 -13.06
CA TYR A 212 4.89 3.97 -12.37
C TYR A 212 4.15 5.30 -12.32
N THR A 213 2.86 5.24 -12.56
CA THR A 213 1.94 6.36 -12.34
C THR A 213 1.06 6.08 -11.13
N SER A 214 0.40 7.08 -10.59
CA SER A 214 -0.59 6.92 -9.52
C SER A 214 -1.77 6.01 -9.88
N LYS A 215 -1.90 5.64 -11.16
CA LYS A 215 -2.93 4.73 -11.70
C LYS A 215 -2.39 3.36 -12.10
N SER A 216 -1.10 3.13 -11.98
CA SER A 216 -0.49 1.83 -12.27
C SER A 216 -1.07 0.76 -11.35
N GLU A 217 -1.24 -0.46 -11.89
CA GLU A 217 -1.83 -1.58 -11.13
C GLU A 217 -1.01 -1.90 -9.87
N GLU A 218 0.30 -1.72 -9.92
CA GLU A 218 1.22 -1.92 -8.80
C GLU A 218 0.96 -0.95 -7.65
N ILE A 219 0.84 0.36 -7.95
CA ILE A 219 0.54 1.40 -6.95
C ILE A 219 -0.85 1.18 -6.36
N VAL A 220 -1.86 0.98 -7.21
CA VAL A 220 -3.25 0.76 -6.79
C VAL A 220 -3.34 -0.50 -5.95
N GLY A 221 -2.74 -1.61 -6.39
CA GLY A 221 -2.75 -2.88 -5.66
C GLY A 221 -2.00 -2.82 -4.32
N ALA A 222 -0.92 -2.04 -4.23
CA ALA A 222 -0.22 -1.80 -2.97
C ALA A 222 -1.08 -0.98 -2.00
N MET A 223 -1.69 0.11 -2.46
CA MET A 223 -2.62 0.91 -1.64
C MET A 223 -3.84 0.12 -1.17
N GLU A 224 -4.43 -0.72 -2.02
CA GLU A 224 -5.52 -1.60 -1.63
C GLU A 224 -5.12 -2.60 -0.54
N ARG A 225 -3.87 -3.11 -0.55
CA ARG A 225 -3.34 -3.96 0.53
C ARG A 225 -3.17 -3.18 1.82
N ILE A 226 -2.58 -2.00 1.76
CA ILE A 226 -2.43 -1.10 2.91
C ILE A 226 -3.79 -0.81 3.53
N ASP A 227 -4.76 -0.39 2.71
CA ASP A 227 -6.12 -0.09 3.16
C ASP A 227 -6.81 -1.30 3.78
N ARG A 228 -6.58 -2.48 3.23
CA ARG A 228 -7.10 -3.73 3.79
C ARG A 228 -6.56 -3.96 5.19
N TYR A 229 -5.24 -3.84 5.40
CA TYR A 229 -4.63 -4.02 6.71
C TYR A 229 -5.11 -2.95 7.71
N GLN A 230 -5.12 -1.68 7.31
CA GLN A 230 -5.56 -0.57 8.17
C GLN A 230 -7.05 -0.61 8.54
N ASN A 231 -7.87 -1.27 7.73
CA ASN A 231 -9.31 -1.39 8.01
C ASN A 231 -9.64 -2.57 8.93
N ALA A 232 -8.66 -3.41 9.27
CA ALA A 232 -8.83 -4.40 10.30
C ALA A 232 -8.96 -3.74 11.69
N GLU A 233 -9.68 -4.38 12.57
CA GLU A 233 -9.82 -4.03 13.98
C GLU A 233 -10.04 -5.30 14.75
N ILE A 234 -9.23 -5.56 15.76
CA ILE A 234 -9.36 -6.76 16.58
C ILE A 234 -9.80 -6.35 17.98
N ASN A 235 -11.03 -6.75 18.33
CA ASN A 235 -11.57 -6.56 19.65
C ASN A 235 -11.39 -7.88 20.43
N TYR A 236 -10.49 -7.89 21.39
CA TYR A 236 -10.22 -9.06 22.19
C TYR A 236 -11.31 -9.25 23.27
N GLU A 237 -12.01 -10.35 23.20
CA GLU A 237 -13.01 -10.73 24.20
C GLU A 237 -12.32 -11.37 25.41
N ILE A 238 -11.88 -10.55 26.34
CA ILE A 238 -11.27 -10.95 27.61
C ILE A 238 -12.14 -10.39 28.72
N LYS A 239 -12.80 -11.27 29.49
CA LYS A 239 -13.73 -10.86 30.53
C LYS A 239 -13.06 -9.90 31.52
N ASP A 240 -13.80 -8.88 31.92
CA ASP A 240 -13.38 -7.78 32.80
C ASP A 240 -12.31 -6.84 32.22
N TYR A 241 -12.02 -6.94 30.91
CA TYR A 241 -11.05 -6.09 30.21
C TYR A 241 -11.61 -5.63 28.87
N GLU A 242 -11.15 -4.47 28.47
CA GLU A 242 -11.35 -3.94 27.12
C GLU A 242 -9.97 -3.87 26.46
N GLU A 243 -9.78 -4.61 25.38
CA GLU A 243 -8.55 -4.63 24.60
C GLU A 243 -8.91 -4.60 23.12
N THR A 244 -8.49 -3.54 22.44
CA THR A 244 -8.73 -3.34 21.02
C THR A 244 -7.42 -2.99 20.33
N LEU A 245 -7.06 -3.74 19.31
CA LEU A 245 -6.02 -3.41 18.37
C LEU A 245 -6.65 -2.62 17.21
N GLY A 246 -6.46 -1.31 17.23
CA GLY A 246 -7.05 -0.39 16.27
C GLY A 246 -6.06 0.09 15.19
N LYS A 247 -6.58 0.92 14.28
CA LYS A 247 -5.88 1.40 13.07
C LYS A 247 -4.50 2.01 13.33
N GLU A 248 -4.33 2.78 14.38
CA GLU A 248 -3.05 3.45 14.67
C GLU A 248 -1.94 2.45 14.96
N GLN A 249 -2.23 1.44 15.77
CA GLN A 249 -1.27 0.38 16.10
C GLN A 249 -1.02 -0.53 14.89
N ILE A 250 -2.07 -0.85 14.11
CA ILE A 250 -1.95 -1.68 12.90
C ILE A 250 -1.07 -0.99 11.84
N ARG A 251 -1.16 0.33 11.70
CA ARG A 251 -0.28 1.09 10.80
C ARG A 251 1.21 0.89 11.09
N ASP A 252 1.55 0.68 12.35
CA ASP A 252 2.93 0.45 12.72
C ASP A 252 3.45 -0.93 12.34
N PHE A 253 2.54 -1.88 12.11
CA PHE A 253 2.90 -3.21 11.62
C PHE A 253 3.15 -3.24 10.11
N ILE A 254 2.66 -2.24 9.35
CA ILE A 254 2.78 -2.22 7.90
C ILE A 254 4.18 -1.76 7.50
N GLU A 255 4.80 -2.50 6.61
CA GLU A 255 6.05 -2.17 5.92
C GLU A 255 5.80 -2.07 4.42
N VAL A 256 6.38 -1.03 3.82
CA VAL A 256 6.30 -0.77 2.38
C VAL A 256 7.71 -0.61 1.85
N GLU A 257 8.10 -1.47 0.93
CA GLU A 257 9.38 -1.41 0.24
C GLU A 257 9.12 -1.36 -1.27
N GLY A 258 9.24 -0.17 -1.85
CA GLY A 258 8.77 0.08 -3.21
C GLY A 258 7.25 -0.13 -3.33
N MET A 259 6.83 -1.17 -4.06
CA MET A 259 5.42 -1.57 -4.23
C MET A 259 5.06 -2.83 -3.43
N GLU A 260 6.04 -3.40 -2.73
CA GLU A 260 5.80 -4.55 -1.87
C GLU A 260 5.29 -4.09 -0.50
N VAL A 261 4.14 -4.62 -0.11
CA VAL A 261 3.49 -4.31 1.16
C VAL A 261 3.43 -5.58 1.99
N SER A 262 3.99 -5.55 3.18
CA SER A 262 4.05 -6.67 4.12
C SER A 262 3.68 -6.24 5.53
N LEU A 263 3.48 -7.22 6.41
CA LEU A 263 3.33 -7.03 7.84
C LEU A 263 4.64 -7.38 8.55
N ASN A 264 5.12 -6.49 9.41
CA ASN A 264 6.30 -6.70 10.24
C ASN A 264 6.02 -7.75 11.31
N GLU A 265 6.60 -8.93 11.17
CA GLU A 265 6.38 -10.07 12.08
C GLU A 265 6.96 -9.83 13.48
N ASP A 266 8.05 -9.08 13.60
CA ASP A 266 8.66 -8.75 14.90
C ASP A 266 7.71 -7.85 15.70
N LYS A 267 7.10 -6.85 15.08
CA LYS A 267 6.14 -5.95 15.75
C LYS A 267 4.85 -6.66 16.16
N ILE A 268 4.37 -7.59 15.33
CA ILE A 268 3.24 -8.46 15.69
C ILE A 268 3.62 -9.31 16.90
N THR A 269 4.81 -9.90 16.90
CA THR A 269 5.32 -10.71 18.02
C THR A 269 5.44 -9.88 19.30
N ASP A 270 5.97 -8.67 19.21
CA ASP A 270 6.08 -7.75 20.34
C ASP A 270 4.72 -7.37 20.92
N TYR A 271 3.75 -7.10 20.07
CA TYR A 271 2.37 -6.84 20.49
C TYR A 271 1.77 -8.04 21.22
N VAL A 272 1.90 -9.24 20.64
CA VAL A 272 1.39 -10.47 21.27
C VAL A 272 2.11 -10.78 22.60
N GLN A 273 3.41 -10.49 22.68
CA GLN A 273 4.16 -10.60 23.94
C GLN A 273 3.63 -9.64 25.01
N ALA A 274 3.31 -8.39 24.63
CA ALA A 274 2.71 -7.41 25.53
C ALA A 274 1.29 -7.84 25.95
N LEU A 275 0.48 -8.33 25.02
CA LEU A 275 -0.85 -8.89 25.28
C LEU A 275 -0.77 -10.04 26.30
N ALA A 276 0.12 -11.00 26.05
CA ALA A 276 0.35 -12.13 26.95
C ALA A 276 0.81 -11.68 28.35
N SER A 277 1.73 -10.72 28.40
CA SER A 277 2.23 -10.17 29.68
C SER A 277 1.17 -9.46 30.48
N LYS A 278 0.17 -8.87 29.81
CA LYS A 278 -0.92 -8.13 30.45
C LYS A 278 -2.05 -9.03 30.95
N TYR A 279 -2.30 -10.17 30.28
CA TYR A 279 -3.51 -10.98 30.51
C TYR A 279 -3.25 -12.41 30.97
N ASN A 280 -2.01 -12.90 30.91
CA ASN A 280 -1.70 -14.17 31.53
C ASN A 280 -1.84 -14.08 33.03
N THR A 281 -2.46 -15.10 33.63
CA THR A 281 -2.56 -15.24 35.10
C THR A 281 -1.76 -16.43 35.62
N TYR A 282 -1.11 -17.18 34.73
CA TYR A 282 -0.25 -18.29 35.10
C TYR A 282 0.85 -17.85 36.04
N ALA A 283 0.96 -18.54 37.18
CA ALA A 283 1.94 -18.28 38.26
C ALA A 283 1.84 -16.89 38.92
N ASP A 284 0.79 -16.13 38.65
CA ASP A 284 0.58 -14.85 39.35
C ASP A 284 0.43 -15.06 40.86
N VAL A 285 0.85 -14.05 41.62
CA VAL A 285 0.55 -14.00 43.05
C VAL A 285 -0.87 -13.50 43.25
N ARG A 286 -1.69 -14.31 43.86
CA ARG A 286 -3.10 -14.03 44.13
C ARG A 286 -3.32 -13.78 45.62
N THR A 287 -4.00 -12.70 45.95
CA THR A 287 -4.49 -12.46 47.32
C THR A 287 -5.76 -13.24 47.53
N PHE A 288 -5.67 -14.37 48.22
CA PHE A 288 -6.76 -15.31 48.44
C PHE A 288 -7.42 -15.10 49.79
N HIS A 289 -8.75 -15.01 49.80
CA HIS A 289 -9.57 -14.95 51.02
C HIS A 289 -9.85 -16.35 51.50
N THR A 290 -9.24 -16.72 52.63
CA THR A 290 -9.31 -18.08 53.14
C THR A 290 -10.61 -18.38 53.86
N SER A 291 -10.96 -19.67 53.95
CA SER A 291 -12.09 -20.15 54.73
C SER A 291 -11.96 -19.86 56.23
N SER A 292 -10.77 -19.41 56.69
CA SER A 292 -10.51 -18.98 58.07
C SER A 292 -10.76 -17.48 58.30
N ASN A 293 -11.38 -16.75 57.29
CA ASN A 293 -11.67 -15.31 57.31
C ASN A 293 -10.44 -14.39 57.41
N ASP A 294 -9.32 -14.80 56.85
CA ASP A 294 -8.14 -13.99 56.66
C ASP A 294 -7.68 -14.05 55.20
N THR A 295 -6.56 -13.45 54.86
CA THR A 295 -6.00 -13.45 53.52
C THR A 295 -4.61 -14.03 53.49
N VAL A 296 -4.28 -14.72 52.42
CA VAL A 296 -2.93 -15.19 52.11
C VAL A 296 -2.56 -14.83 50.68
N ASP A 297 -1.32 -14.44 50.45
CA ASP A 297 -0.78 -14.24 49.13
C ASP A 297 -0.18 -15.57 48.61
N ILE A 298 -0.72 -16.07 47.51
CA ILE A 298 -0.33 -17.37 46.97
C ILE A 298 0.18 -17.17 45.55
N GLY A 299 1.46 -17.46 45.34
CA GLY A 299 2.09 -17.54 44.02
C GLY A 299 2.50 -18.97 43.72
N GLY A 300 2.96 -19.21 42.52
CA GLY A 300 3.38 -20.55 42.06
C GLY A 300 2.22 -21.45 41.65
N GLY A 301 2.53 -22.69 41.42
CA GLY A 301 1.62 -23.65 40.82
C GLY A 301 1.66 -23.59 39.28
N ASP A 302 0.72 -24.29 38.67
CA ASP A 302 0.62 -24.41 37.21
C ASP A 302 -0.75 -23.97 36.68
N TYR A 303 -1.48 -23.22 37.48
CA TYR A 303 -2.82 -22.74 37.16
C TYR A 303 -2.83 -21.35 36.59
N GLY A 304 -3.75 -21.07 35.70
CA GLY A 304 -3.99 -19.73 35.15
C GLY A 304 -4.13 -19.75 33.61
N TRP A 305 -4.39 -18.58 33.08
CA TRP A 305 -4.47 -18.32 31.66
C TRP A 305 -3.09 -18.17 31.06
N ILE A 306 -2.85 -18.78 29.88
CA ILE A 306 -1.62 -18.62 29.10
C ILE A 306 -2.01 -18.40 27.64
N VAL A 307 -1.70 -17.23 27.10
CA VAL A 307 -1.82 -16.94 25.66
C VAL A 307 -0.78 -17.78 24.90
N ASP A 308 -1.23 -18.47 23.87
CA ASP A 308 -0.36 -19.14 22.90
C ASP A 308 0.25 -18.10 21.96
N LYS A 309 1.42 -17.59 22.30
CA LYS A 309 2.02 -16.48 21.54
C LYS A 309 2.25 -16.81 20.07
N PRO A 310 2.80 -17.98 19.68
CA PRO A 310 2.93 -18.31 18.27
C PRO A 310 1.57 -18.41 17.55
N GLY A 311 0.62 -19.11 18.17
CA GLY A 311 -0.72 -19.29 17.60
C GLY A 311 -1.49 -17.97 17.50
N GLU A 312 -1.35 -17.08 18.50
CA GLU A 312 -1.96 -15.76 18.46
C GLU A 312 -1.33 -14.85 17.39
N ALA A 313 -0.01 -14.88 17.21
CA ALA A 313 0.66 -14.11 16.17
C ALA A 313 0.24 -14.56 14.76
N GLU A 314 0.11 -15.87 14.53
CA GLU A 314 -0.38 -16.40 13.27
C GLU A 314 -1.84 -16.01 13.01
N GLN A 315 -2.71 -16.13 14.02
CA GLN A 315 -4.11 -15.74 13.91
C GLN A 315 -4.27 -14.24 13.69
N LEU A 316 -3.51 -13.41 14.40
CA LEU A 316 -3.52 -11.96 14.24
C LEU A 316 -3.11 -11.55 12.84
N LYS A 317 -2.05 -12.14 12.31
CA LYS A 317 -1.62 -11.90 10.93
C LYS A 317 -2.72 -12.25 9.93
N ALA A 318 -3.38 -13.38 10.10
CA ALA A 318 -4.49 -13.79 9.23
C ALA A 318 -5.70 -12.84 9.31
N ASP A 319 -6.03 -12.34 10.50
CA ASP A 319 -7.11 -11.37 10.69
C ASP A 319 -6.79 -10.03 10.00
N LEU A 320 -5.54 -9.54 10.10
CA LEU A 320 -5.08 -8.33 9.42
C LEU A 320 -5.12 -8.48 7.91
N GLU A 321 -4.67 -9.63 7.39
CA GLU A 321 -4.71 -9.94 5.96
C GLU A 321 -6.15 -10.03 5.42
N ALA A 322 -7.08 -10.47 6.24
CA ALA A 322 -8.50 -10.49 5.89
C ALA A 322 -9.14 -9.10 5.86
N GLY A 323 -8.57 -8.12 6.57
CA GLY A 323 -9.00 -6.72 6.57
C GLY A 323 -10.40 -6.48 7.16
N LYS A 324 -10.78 -7.27 8.16
CA LYS A 324 -12.12 -7.21 8.78
C LYS A 324 -12.02 -6.89 10.25
N SER A 325 -13.06 -6.21 10.77
CA SER A 325 -13.25 -6.11 12.22
C SER A 325 -13.68 -7.47 12.77
N VAL A 326 -12.94 -7.96 13.76
CA VAL A 326 -13.15 -9.27 14.39
C VAL A 326 -13.26 -9.07 15.90
N SER A 327 -14.23 -9.73 16.51
CA SER A 327 -14.31 -9.89 17.97
C SER A 327 -14.05 -11.34 18.31
N ARG A 328 -13.02 -11.60 19.11
CA ARG A 328 -12.63 -12.96 19.50
C ARG A 328 -11.80 -13.00 20.78
N GLU A 329 -11.74 -14.15 21.41
CA GLU A 329 -10.73 -14.40 22.44
C GLU A 329 -9.32 -14.47 21.85
N PRO A 330 -8.27 -14.19 22.66
CA PRO A 330 -6.92 -14.60 22.32
C PRO A 330 -6.80 -16.13 22.12
N VAL A 331 -5.84 -16.54 21.33
CA VAL A 331 -5.50 -17.98 21.25
C VAL A 331 -4.78 -18.37 22.55
N TYR A 332 -5.34 -19.32 23.28
CA TYR A 332 -4.79 -19.77 24.55
C TYR A 332 -4.15 -21.17 24.45
N SER A 333 -2.95 -21.32 24.98
CA SER A 333 -2.34 -22.64 25.22
C SER A 333 -2.83 -23.29 26.52
N GLN A 334 -3.26 -22.46 27.47
CA GLN A 334 -3.90 -22.93 28.70
C GLN A 334 -5.03 -22.00 29.11
N ARG A 335 -6.12 -22.61 29.58
CA ARG A 335 -7.26 -21.89 30.15
C ARG A 335 -7.40 -22.17 31.63
N ALA A 336 -7.74 -21.16 32.42
CA ALA A 336 -8.23 -21.33 33.78
C ALA A 336 -9.68 -21.81 33.79
N TYR A 337 -10.16 -22.18 34.96
CA TYR A 337 -11.53 -22.68 35.14
C TYR A 337 -12.59 -21.59 35.00
N VAL A 338 -12.24 -20.38 35.37
CA VAL A 338 -13.10 -19.19 35.28
C VAL A 338 -12.38 -18.11 34.48
N GLU A 339 -13.16 -17.36 33.68
CA GLU A 339 -12.69 -16.21 32.96
C GLU A 339 -12.65 -14.96 33.86
N GLY A 340 -11.75 -14.03 33.51
CA GLY A 340 -11.61 -12.72 34.16
C GLY A 340 -10.51 -12.64 35.21
N LYS A 341 -10.55 -11.56 35.99
CA LYS A 341 -9.53 -11.26 36.99
C LYS A 341 -9.48 -12.26 38.16
N ASP A 342 -10.66 -12.76 38.53
CA ASP A 342 -10.77 -13.83 39.53
C ASP A 342 -10.91 -15.19 38.80
N ASP A 343 -9.75 -15.72 38.42
CA ASP A 343 -9.67 -16.98 37.67
C ASP A 343 -9.88 -18.23 38.51
N ILE A 344 -9.88 -18.13 39.86
CA ILE A 344 -10.23 -19.21 40.79
C ILE A 344 -11.74 -19.36 40.88
N GLY A 345 -12.46 -18.25 40.99
CA GLY A 345 -13.92 -18.24 41.09
C GLY A 345 -14.47 -18.86 42.38
N LYS A 346 -15.65 -19.52 42.26
CA LYS A 346 -16.41 -20.00 43.39
C LYS A 346 -16.43 -21.53 43.57
N THR A 347 -15.77 -22.25 42.65
CA THR A 347 -15.63 -23.71 42.71
C THR A 347 -14.17 -24.07 42.81
N TYR A 348 -13.68 -24.46 43.97
CA TYR A 348 -12.28 -24.75 44.23
C TYR A 348 -12.08 -25.65 45.44
N VAL A 349 -10.93 -26.28 45.54
CA VAL A 349 -10.42 -26.92 46.80
C VAL A 349 -9.46 -25.97 47.43
N GLU A 350 -9.61 -25.71 48.72
CA GLU A 350 -8.66 -25.00 49.59
C GLU A 350 -7.98 -25.95 50.50
N ILE A 351 -6.63 -25.87 50.64
CA ILE A 351 -5.84 -26.72 51.50
C ILE A 351 -4.87 -25.88 52.33
N ASP A 352 -5.14 -25.79 53.61
CA ASP A 352 -4.23 -25.13 54.57
C ASP A 352 -3.29 -26.17 55.16
N TYR A 353 -2.08 -26.24 54.65
CA TYR A 353 -1.06 -27.20 55.09
C TYR A 353 -0.59 -26.97 56.53
N THR A 354 -0.65 -25.74 57.03
CA THR A 354 -0.31 -25.41 58.38
C THR A 354 -1.36 -25.90 59.37
N LYS A 355 -2.64 -25.71 59.00
CA LYS A 355 -3.76 -26.19 59.81
C LYS A 355 -4.07 -27.64 59.65
N GLN A 356 -3.54 -28.27 58.57
CA GLN A 356 -3.84 -29.62 58.18
C GLN A 356 -5.35 -29.79 57.95
N HIS A 357 -5.95 -28.83 57.27
CA HIS A 357 -7.38 -28.80 56.99
C HIS A 357 -7.67 -28.49 55.51
N MET A 358 -8.73 -29.05 54.96
CA MET A 358 -9.15 -28.91 53.56
C MET A 358 -10.63 -28.61 53.49
N TRP A 359 -10.95 -27.67 52.60
CA TRP A 359 -12.34 -27.31 52.22
C TRP A 359 -12.56 -27.52 50.71
N PHE A 360 -13.72 -27.97 50.35
CA PHE A 360 -14.15 -28.02 48.96
C PHE A 360 -15.43 -27.23 48.77
N TYR A 361 -15.38 -26.22 47.93
CA TYR A 361 -16.51 -25.38 47.55
C TYR A 361 -16.95 -25.69 46.11
N LYS A 362 -18.25 -25.67 45.88
CA LYS A 362 -18.85 -25.73 44.54
C LYS A 362 -19.89 -24.64 44.44
N ASP A 363 -19.77 -23.78 43.41
CA ASP A 363 -20.64 -22.61 43.15
C ASP A 363 -20.79 -21.65 44.36
N GLY A 364 -19.79 -21.63 45.21
CA GLY A 364 -19.73 -20.80 46.42
C GLY A 364 -20.33 -21.49 47.67
N GLU A 365 -20.82 -22.70 47.57
CA GLU A 365 -21.34 -23.47 48.69
C GLU A 365 -20.31 -24.49 49.18
N LEU A 366 -20.13 -24.61 50.50
CA LEU A 366 -19.27 -25.60 51.09
C LEU A 366 -19.88 -26.99 50.94
N VAL A 367 -19.21 -27.85 50.15
CA VAL A 367 -19.63 -29.26 49.92
C VAL A 367 -19.15 -30.16 51.06
N VAL A 368 -17.87 -30.02 51.44
CA VAL A 368 -17.25 -30.77 52.51
C VAL A 368 -16.00 -30.09 53.04
N GLU A 369 -15.73 -30.24 54.32
CA GLU A 369 -14.48 -29.87 54.96
C GLU A 369 -13.99 -31.03 55.84
N SER A 370 -12.69 -31.10 56.05
CA SER A 370 -12.09 -32.13 56.90
C SER A 370 -10.64 -31.83 57.29
N ASP A 371 -10.27 -32.36 58.42
CA ASP A 371 -8.85 -32.53 58.74
C ASP A 371 -8.23 -33.55 57.75
N VAL A 372 -6.96 -33.27 57.34
CA VAL A 372 -6.20 -34.08 56.40
C VAL A 372 -4.80 -34.38 56.95
N VAL A 373 -4.05 -35.23 56.26
CA VAL A 373 -2.61 -35.40 56.53
C VAL A 373 -1.88 -35.20 55.22
N THR A 374 -1.02 -34.18 55.20
CA THR A 374 -0.22 -33.76 54.04
C THR A 374 1.19 -34.34 54.08
N GLY A 375 2.02 -33.94 53.14
CA GLY A 375 3.40 -34.35 52.96
C GLY A 375 4.29 -34.08 54.17
N ASN A 376 5.18 -35.02 54.46
CA ASN A 376 6.11 -34.91 55.60
C ASN A 376 7.26 -33.93 55.33
N ILE A 377 7.17 -32.71 55.87
CA ILE A 377 8.15 -31.68 55.68
C ILE A 377 9.53 -32.05 56.28
N ASN A 378 9.55 -32.81 57.37
CA ASN A 378 10.79 -33.23 58.04
C ASN A 378 11.54 -34.32 57.26
N ARG A 379 10.89 -34.98 56.29
CA ARG A 379 11.48 -35.98 55.39
C ARG A 379 11.64 -35.53 53.98
N ASN A 380 11.60 -34.23 53.73
CA ASN A 380 11.68 -33.62 52.41
C ASN A 380 10.55 -34.07 51.44
N ASN A 381 9.37 -34.39 51.99
CA ASN A 381 8.17 -34.81 51.27
C ASN A 381 7.07 -33.76 51.45
N GLY A 382 7.37 -32.51 51.69
CA GLY A 382 6.38 -31.44 51.83
C GLY A 382 5.52 -31.32 50.60
N SER A 383 4.22 -31.10 50.79
CA SER A 383 3.27 -30.88 49.67
C SER A 383 3.60 -29.54 49.01
N PRO A 384 3.59 -29.46 47.65
CA PRO A 384 3.83 -28.20 46.93
C PRO A 384 2.69 -27.21 47.17
N ASP A 385 3.04 -25.96 47.46
CA ASP A 385 2.13 -24.85 47.65
C ASP A 385 2.01 -23.99 46.38
N GLY A 386 0.82 -23.44 46.13
CA GLY A 386 0.51 -22.70 44.96
C GLY A 386 -0.94 -22.82 44.54
N VAL A 387 -1.26 -22.37 43.35
CA VAL A 387 -2.56 -22.61 42.71
C VAL A 387 -2.38 -23.61 41.58
N PHE A 388 -3.12 -24.71 41.67
CA PHE A 388 -3.09 -25.86 40.77
C PHE A 388 -4.47 -26.13 40.21
N LYS A 389 -4.60 -27.20 39.42
CA LYS A 389 -5.89 -27.72 38.94
C LYS A 389 -5.94 -29.24 39.06
N ILE A 390 -7.12 -29.77 39.26
CA ILE A 390 -7.31 -31.21 39.12
C ILE A 390 -7.00 -31.65 37.70
N VAL A 391 -6.01 -32.52 37.54
CA VAL A 391 -5.51 -32.98 36.24
C VAL A 391 -6.36 -34.10 35.66
N TYR A 392 -6.68 -35.07 36.49
CA TYR A 392 -7.59 -36.16 36.15
C TYR A 392 -8.23 -36.74 37.42
N LYS A 393 -9.10 -37.71 37.26
CA LYS A 393 -9.77 -38.45 38.37
C LYS A 393 -9.65 -39.93 38.09
N ASP A 394 -9.25 -40.73 39.08
CA ASP A 394 -9.10 -42.16 38.95
C ASP A 394 -9.78 -42.90 40.13
N SER A 395 -10.44 -44.05 39.84
CA SER A 395 -11.16 -44.85 40.82
C SER A 395 -11.44 -46.26 40.32
N PRO A 396 -10.97 -47.33 40.99
CA PRO A 396 -9.97 -47.35 42.04
C PRO A 396 -8.58 -47.09 41.47
N ALA A 397 -7.65 -46.58 42.27
CA ALA A 397 -6.30 -46.31 41.87
C ALA A 397 -5.25 -47.03 42.73
N VAL A 398 -4.05 -47.23 42.16
CA VAL A 398 -2.92 -47.80 42.86
C VAL A 398 -1.79 -46.78 42.84
N LEU A 399 -1.47 -46.21 43.97
CA LEU A 399 -0.40 -45.24 44.15
C LEU A 399 0.92 -45.96 44.40
N LYS A 400 1.92 -45.72 43.56
CA LYS A 400 3.23 -46.37 43.66
C LYS A 400 4.34 -45.32 43.85
N GLY A 401 5.23 -45.55 44.78
CA GLY A 401 6.48 -44.83 44.97
C GLY A 401 7.63 -45.82 45.03
N GLU A 402 8.84 -45.30 45.32
CA GLU A 402 10.05 -46.13 45.38
C GLU A 402 9.96 -47.23 46.42
N ASP A 403 9.29 -46.97 47.54
CA ASP A 403 9.23 -47.80 48.72
C ASP A 403 7.82 -48.13 49.20
N TYR A 404 6.78 -47.80 48.43
CA TYR A 404 5.40 -48.10 48.81
C TYR A 404 4.51 -48.42 47.59
N GLU A 405 3.44 -49.22 47.84
CA GLU A 405 2.30 -49.40 46.97
C GLU A 405 1.04 -49.32 47.82
N SER A 406 0.12 -48.43 47.47
CA SER A 406 -1.11 -48.18 48.23
C SER A 406 -2.32 -48.21 47.33
N ASN A 407 -3.30 -49.07 47.68
CA ASN A 407 -4.60 -49.08 47.01
C ASN A 407 -5.48 -47.98 47.60
N VAL A 408 -6.05 -47.14 46.76
CA VAL A 408 -7.00 -46.10 47.14
C VAL A 408 -8.26 -46.24 46.36
N GLN A 409 -9.40 -45.79 46.90
CA GLN A 409 -10.68 -45.84 46.16
C GLN A 409 -10.78 -44.67 45.20
N TYR A 410 -10.21 -43.50 45.58
CA TYR A 410 -10.27 -42.26 44.79
C TYR A 410 -8.92 -41.60 44.76
N PHE A 411 -8.52 -41.13 43.56
CA PHE A 411 -7.32 -40.34 43.38
C PHE A 411 -7.61 -39.16 42.45
N MET A 412 -7.23 -37.94 42.88
CA MET A 412 -7.44 -36.68 42.19
C MET A 412 -6.12 -35.87 42.22
N PRO A 413 -5.20 -36.13 41.29
CA PRO A 413 -3.91 -35.41 41.23
C PRO A 413 -4.10 -33.98 40.79
N PHE A 414 -3.25 -33.06 41.36
CA PHE A 414 -3.26 -31.66 41.02
C PHE A 414 -1.85 -31.08 40.83
N ALA A 415 -0.81 -31.68 41.40
CA ALA A 415 0.56 -31.18 41.30
C ALA A 415 1.52 -32.34 41.06
N TYR A 416 2.06 -32.52 39.85
CA TYR A 416 2.81 -33.73 39.45
C TYR A 416 2.06 -35.00 39.85
N ASN A 417 2.68 -35.81 40.72
CA ASN A 417 2.08 -37.04 41.29
C ASN A 417 1.41 -36.79 42.65
N VAL A 418 1.31 -35.56 43.11
CA VAL A 418 0.61 -35.21 44.32
C VAL A 418 -0.86 -35.00 44.05
N GLY A 419 -1.71 -35.65 44.80
CA GLY A 419 -3.15 -35.56 44.66
C GLY A 419 -3.90 -35.79 45.98
N ILE A 420 -5.19 -35.55 45.92
CA ILE A 420 -6.12 -35.83 47.03
C ILE A 420 -6.60 -37.30 46.87
N HIS A 421 -6.50 -38.06 47.97
CA HIS A 421 -6.98 -39.46 47.98
C HIS A 421 -7.44 -39.91 49.36
N ASP A 422 -8.27 -40.94 49.39
CA ASP A 422 -8.65 -41.60 50.65
C ASP A 422 -7.47 -42.35 51.27
N ALA A 423 -7.40 -42.38 52.63
CA ALA A 423 -6.34 -43.01 53.37
C ALA A 423 -6.92 -43.82 54.52
N SER A 424 -7.69 -44.88 54.19
CA SER A 424 -8.39 -45.72 55.16
C SER A 424 -7.47 -46.39 56.20
N TRP A 425 -6.20 -46.57 55.88
CA TRP A 425 -5.19 -47.08 56.83
C TRP A 425 -4.91 -46.16 58.01
N ARG A 426 -5.34 -44.90 57.98
CA ARG A 426 -5.17 -43.95 59.08
C ARG A 426 -6.26 -44.01 60.10
N GLY A 427 -7.37 -44.71 59.78
CA GLY A 427 -8.55 -44.72 60.64
C GLY A 427 -9.14 -43.32 60.77
N ASP A 428 -9.22 -42.83 62.01
CA ASP A 428 -9.70 -41.49 62.35
C ASP A 428 -8.57 -40.49 62.68
N LYS A 429 -7.30 -40.86 62.36
CA LYS A 429 -6.12 -40.00 62.68
C LYS A 429 -5.78 -39.05 61.53
N PHE A 430 -6.41 -37.92 61.56
CA PHE A 430 -6.14 -36.79 60.63
C PHE A 430 -5.88 -35.49 61.40
N GLY A 431 -5.29 -34.50 60.72
CA GLY A 431 -5.05 -33.19 61.28
C GLY A 431 -3.84 -33.07 62.22
N GLY A 432 -3.69 -31.88 62.81
CA GLY A 432 -2.69 -31.54 63.79
C GLY A 432 -1.28 -31.69 63.28
N GLU A 433 -0.37 -32.18 64.15
CA GLU A 433 1.08 -32.27 63.84
C GLU A 433 1.48 -33.63 63.22
N ILE A 434 0.51 -34.44 62.83
CA ILE A 434 0.75 -35.82 62.30
C ILE A 434 1.70 -35.75 61.07
N TYR A 435 1.51 -34.76 60.19
CA TYR A 435 2.32 -34.62 58.98
C TYR A 435 3.80 -34.44 59.21
N LYS A 436 4.20 -33.90 60.37
CA LYS A 436 5.64 -33.71 60.72
C LYS A 436 6.33 -35.02 61.05
N SER A 437 5.62 -36.04 61.55
CA SER A 437 6.21 -37.31 62.02
C SER A 437 5.75 -38.50 61.16
N ASN A 438 4.45 -38.55 60.75
CA ASN A 438 3.84 -39.61 60.01
C ASN A 438 3.01 -39.02 58.81
N GLY A 439 3.58 -38.02 58.11
CA GLY A 439 3.02 -37.41 56.92
C GLY A 439 3.07 -38.34 55.69
N SER A 440 2.46 -37.92 54.63
CA SER A 440 2.52 -38.58 53.33
C SER A 440 3.82 -38.31 52.58
N HIS A 441 3.95 -38.86 51.38
CA HIS A 441 5.05 -38.53 50.44
C HIS A 441 4.72 -37.28 49.55
N GLY A 442 3.78 -36.44 49.98
CA GLY A 442 3.34 -35.23 49.30
C GLY A 442 1.82 -35.16 49.09
N CYS A 443 1.15 -36.30 48.89
CA CYS A 443 -0.29 -36.38 48.70
C CYS A 443 -1.10 -35.92 49.93
N ILE A 444 -2.34 -35.53 49.65
CA ILE A 444 -3.32 -35.10 50.65
C ILE A 444 -4.17 -36.32 51.06
N ASN A 445 -3.89 -36.86 52.22
CA ASN A 445 -4.63 -38.00 52.77
C ASN A 445 -5.92 -37.50 53.42
N ALA A 446 -7.06 -37.94 52.96
CA ALA A 446 -8.38 -37.61 53.49
C ALA A 446 -9.14 -38.83 54.01
N PRO A 447 -10.12 -38.67 54.88
CA PRO A 447 -11.10 -39.71 55.18
C PRO A 447 -11.83 -40.20 53.91
N LEU A 448 -12.22 -41.49 53.86
CA LEU A 448 -12.85 -42.06 52.67
C LEU A 448 -14.14 -41.34 52.28
N ASP A 449 -15.00 -41.04 53.22
CA ASP A 449 -16.27 -40.36 52.99
C ASP A 449 -16.05 -38.91 52.44
N VAL A 450 -15.01 -38.23 52.89
CA VAL A 450 -14.60 -36.91 52.39
C VAL A 450 -14.08 -37.05 50.97
N ALA A 451 -13.14 -37.96 50.72
CA ALA A 451 -12.62 -38.19 49.36
C ALA A 451 -13.75 -38.61 48.39
N THR A 452 -14.75 -39.42 48.85
CA THR A 452 -15.92 -39.74 48.05
C THR A 452 -16.71 -38.51 47.65
N LYS A 453 -17.05 -37.63 48.62
CA LYS A 453 -17.83 -36.41 48.34
C LYS A 453 -17.11 -35.49 47.38
N ILE A 454 -15.78 -35.32 47.54
CA ILE A 454 -14.97 -34.50 46.63
C ILE A 454 -15.02 -35.15 45.24
N TYR A 455 -14.72 -36.44 45.12
CA TYR A 455 -14.65 -37.15 43.83
C TYR A 455 -15.97 -37.07 43.05
N GLU A 456 -17.11 -37.20 43.72
CA GLU A 456 -18.43 -37.18 43.11
C GLU A 456 -18.81 -35.80 42.58
N ASN A 457 -18.25 -34.72 43.14
CA ASN A 457 -18.66 -33.34 42.84
C ASN A 457 -17.59 -32.48 42.13
N ILE A 458 -16.33 -32.90 42.16
CA ILE A 458 -15.21 -32.14 41.54
C ILE A 458 -15.07 -32.51 40.06
N GLU A 459 -14.63 -31.56 39.24
CA GLU A 459 -14.36 -31.72 37.82
C GLU A 459 -12.88 -31.58 37.53
N VAL A 460 -12.42 -32.14 36.40
CA VAL A 460 -11.08 -31.90 35.88
C VAL A 460 -10.97 -30.43 35.52
N GLY A 461 -9.86 -29.79 35.87
CA GLY A 461 -9.67 -28.36 35.73
C GLY A 461 -10.03 -27.53 36.98
N THR A 462 -10.80 -28.08 37.93
CA THR A 462 -11.14 -27.38 39.19
C THR A 462 -9.89 -26.87 39.90
N PRO A 463 -9.83 -25.58 40.27
CA PRO A 463 -8.70 -24.99 41.00
C PRO A 463 -8.44 -25.67 42.35
N VAL A 464 -7.17 -25.85 42.70
CA VAL A 464 -6.70 -26.29 44.01
C VAL A 464 -5.78 -25.23 44.57
N VAL A 465 -6.22 -24.53 45.61
CA VAL A 465 -5.50 -23.47 46.32
C VAL A 465 -4.84 -24.05 47.56
N ALA A 466 -3.53 -24.17 47.56
CA ALA A 466 -2.81 -24.86 48.60
C ALA A 466 -1.67 -23.97 49.15
N TYR A 467 -1.60 -23.84 50.45
CA TYR A 467 -0.65 -22.88 51.07
C TYR A 467 -0.18 -23.29 52.46
N TYR A 468 1.00 -22.76 52.80
CA TYR A 468 1.52 -22.71 54.18
C TYR A 468 1.32 -21.31 54.75
N ARG A 469 1.03 -21.20 56.04
CA ARG A 469 0.94 -19.93 56.77
C ARG A 469 2.29 -19.48 57.35
N GLU A 470 3.24 -20.44 57.43
CA GLU A 470 4.56 -20.23 57.95
C GLU A 470 5.60 -20.43 56.83
N LYS A 471 6.76 -19.83 56.93
CA LYS A 471 7.83 -20.05 55.98
C LYS A 471 8.27 -21.52 56.01
N VAL A 472 8.17 -22.21 54.90
CA VAL A 472 8.62 -23.61 54.72
C VAL A 472 9.63 -23.63 53.59
N GLU A 473 10.68 -24.47 53.76
CA GLU A 473 11.66 -24.69 52.68
C GLU A 473 11.40 -26.03 52.02
N LEU A 474 10.93 -26.02 50.83
CA LEU A 474 10.67 -27.22 50.00
C LEU A 474 11.86 -27.41 49.05
N THR A 475 12.51 -28.56 49.13
CA THR A 475 13.72 -28.82 48.31
C THR A 475 13.55 -30.08 47.43
N ALA A 476 12.43 -30.73 47.50
CA ALA A 476 12.14 -31.88 46.67
C ALA A 476 11.88 -31.51 45.20
N GLU A 477 12.18 -32.38 44.26
CA GLU A 477 12.02 -32.16 42.83
C GLU A 477 10.58 -31.82 42.42
N ASN A 478 9.61 -32.53 43.07
CA ASN A 478 8.19 -32.29 42.84
C ASN A 478 7.66 -30.98 43.42
N ALA A 479 8.48 -30.28 44.20
CA ALA A 479 8.15 -28.95 44.76
C ALA A 479 8.62 -27.77 43.90
N LYS A 480 9.28 -28.01 42.75
CA LYS A 480 9.76 -26.95 41.85
C LYS A 480 8.65 -26.02 41.34
N ILE A 481 7.42 -26.51 41.28
CA ILE A 481 6.23 -25.71 40.90
C ILE A 481 5.62 -24.96 42.08
N SER A 482 6.19 -25.10 43.28
CA SER A 482 5.70 -24.39 44.46
C SER A 482 5.90 -22.88 44.36
N ASN A 483 5.27 -22.18 45.28
CA ASN A 483 5.47 -20.75 45.48
C ASN A 483 6.97 -20.45 45.60
N ALA A 484 7.45 -19.42 44.89
CA ALA A 484 8.86 -19.00 44.87
C ALA A 484 9.41 -18.66 46.25
N PHE A 485 8.57 -18.44 47.27
CA PHE A 485 8.96 -18.23 48.65
C PHE A 485 9.16 -19.55 49.44
N SER A 486 8.66 -20.66 48.93
CA SER A 486 8.75 -21.98 49.59
C SER A 486 9.73 -22.91 48.92
N TYR A 487 9.92 -22.86 47.62
CA TYR A 487 10.86 -23.70 46.90
C TYR A 487 12.28 -23.11 46.97
N VAL A 488 13.26 -23.93 47.39
CA VAL A 488 14.67 -23.60 47.45
C VAL A 488 15.48 -24.50 46.52
N ASP A 489 16.09 -23.90 45.51
CA ASP A 489 17.02 -24.59 44.62
C ASP A 489 18.41 -24.67 45.19
N LYS A 490 18.72 -25.77 45.86
CA LYS A 490 20.03 -26.00 46.52
C LYS A 490 21.21 -26.05 45.54
N GLU A 491 20.98 -26.35 44.26
CA GLU A 491 22.06 -26.33 43.28
C GLU A 491 22.42 -24.91 42.86
N LYS A 492 21.41 -24.06 42.73
CA LYS A 492 21.58 -22.63 42.41
C LYS A 492 22.26 -21.91 43.56
N GLU A 493 21.86 -22.14 44.82
CA GLU A 493 22.49 -21.58 46.01
C GLU A 493 23.95 -21.97 46.12
N LYS A 494 24.33 -23.21 45.81
CA LYS A 494 25.74 -23.66 45.81
C LYS A 494 26.56 -23.00 44.71
N LYS A 495 26.00 -22.65 43.60
CA LYS A 495 26.70 -21.93 42.49
C LYS A 495 26.88 -20.45 42.78
N GLU A 496 25.95 -19.84 43.52
CA GLU A 496 26.04 -18.44 43.95
C GLU A 496 27.00 -18.21 45.11
N GLN A 497 27.38 -19.29 45.86
CA GLN A 497 28.33 -19.25 46.95
C GLN A 497 29.79 -19.58 46.53
N GLN A 498 30.01 -19.94 45.26
CA GLN A 498 31.33 -20.19 44.63
C GLN A 498 31.75 -19.01 43.74
#